data_0da888db179cea425ac9fcdeec14bea7
#
_entry.id   0da888db179cea425ac9fcdeec14bea7
#
_cell.length_a   1.000
_cell.length_b   1.000
_cell.length_c   1.000
_cell.angle_alpha   90.00
_cell.angle_beta   90.00
_cell.angle_gamma   90.00
#
_symmetry.space_group_name_H-M   'P 1'
#
loop_
_entity.id
_entity.type
_entity.pdbx_description
1 polymer ?
#
loop_
_entity_poly.entity_id
_entity_poly.type
_entity_poly.pdbx_seq_one_letter_code
_entity_poly.pdbx_strand_id
1 'polypeptide(L)'
;MQTRNMEKSENNHQFKIIFNYDIFDKYFSKLFPWYNAVYGATAGVAIIFAVIFWINDMIGLAIEILGGGILMIVVLYIAKKKVCKLTTERLKDTNGGREITGSCIFTKDYLIYQRDFEHEKKISYDSFQKFYDLKEVYLLRTKLYMSISKAQEQADHLGFIFIDKEHMTHEEREIFLALIREKMPQIRNGNR
;
A
#
# COMPACT_ATOMS: atom_id res chain seq x y z
N MET A 1 13.72 -25.95 -37.43
CA MET A 1 12.64 -25.09 -37.92
C MET A 1 11.67 -24.84 -36.76
N GLN A 2 11.90 -23.76 -36.01
CA GLN A 2 11.02 -23.37 -34.92
C GLN A 2 10.13 -22.26 -35.45
N THR A 3 8.88 -22.59 -35.74
CA THR A 3 7.81 -21.64 -36.01
C THR A 3 7.43 -20.96 -34.67
N ARG A 4 8.03 -19.82 -34.43
CA ARG A 4 7.59 -18.88 -33.38
C ARG A 4 6.24 -18.36 -33.81
N ASN A 5 5.18 -18.86 -33.18
CA ASN A 5 3.84 -18.27 -33.29
C ASN A 5 3.94 -16.81 -32.84
N MET A 6 3.89 -15.90 -33.79
CA MET A 6 3.53 -14.51 -33.56
C MET A 6 2.05 -14.50 -33.17
N GLU A 7 1.74 -14.66 -31.90
CA GLU A 7 0.43 -14.28 -31.37
C GLU A 7 0.22 -12.79 -31.63
N LYS A 8 -0.90 -12.52 -32.25
CA LYS A 8 -1.38 -11.19 -32.61
C LYS A 8 -1.09 -10.19 -31.47
N SER A 9 -0.49 -9.08 -31.82
CA SER A 9 -0.37 -7.86 -31.03
C SER A 9 -1.73 -7.44 -30.47
N GLU A 10 -2.17 -8.05 -29.39
CA GLU A 10 -3.12 -7.41 -28.47
C GLU A 10 -2.40 -6.19 -27.89
N ASN A 11 -3.06 -5.06 -27.82
CA ASN A 11 -2.53 -3.80 -27.26
C ASN A 11 -2.16 -3.99 -25.78
N ASN A 12 -1.02 -4.59 -25.53
CA ASN A 12 -0.46 -4.77 -24.20
C ASN A 12 0.25 -3.49 -23.80
N HIS A 13 -0.32 -2.75 -22.87
CA HIS A 13 0.31 -1.55 -22.33
C HIS A 13 1.24 -1.92 -21.17
N GLN A 14 2.49 -1.47 -21.29
CA GLN A 14 3.54 -1.70 -20.31
C GLN A 14 3.84 -0.42 -19.54
N PHE A 15 3.88 -0.50 -18.21
CA PHE A 15 4.22 0.61 -17.34
C PHE A 15 5.38 0.23 -16.42
N LYS A 16 6.22 1.21 -16.10
CA LYS A 16 7.36 1.02 -15.21
C LYS A 16 6.89 0.93 -13.76
N ILE A 17 7.42 -0.03 -13.04
CA ILE A 17 7.26 -0.17 -11.60
C ILE A 17 8.47 0.45 -10.92
N ILE A 18 8.22 1.17 -9.83
CA ILE A 18 9.26 1.69 -8.98
C ILE A 18 8.93 1.39 -7.53
N PHE A 19 9.90 0.88 -6.81
CA PHE A 19 9.81 0.76 -5.36
C PHE A 19 11.14 1.20 -4.78
N ASN A 20 11.14 2.36 -4.16
CA ASN A 20 12.22 2.77 -3.28
C ASN A 20 11.70 2.88 -1.84
N TYR A 21 12.63 2.89 -0.91
CA TYR A 21 12.32 2.85 0.51
C TYR A 21 11.69 4.15 1.01
N ASP A 22 12.00 5.27 0.37
CA ASP A 22 11.42 6.58 0.70
C ASP A 22 9.96 6.66 0.29
N ILE A 23 9.60 6.11 -0.87
CA ILE A 23 8.20 5.97 -1.32
C ILE A 23 7.42 5.09 -0.35
N PHE A 24 8.00 3.97 0.10
CA PHE A 24 7.36 3.08 1.05
C PHE A 24 7.11 3.78 2.40
N ASP A 25 8.11 4.44 2.96
CA ASP A 25 7.98 5.19 4.22
C ASP A 25 6.94 6.30 4.11
N LYS A 26 7.01 7.09 3.06
CA LYS A 26 6.08 8.20 2.79
C LYS A 26 4.62 7.76 2.71
N TYR A 27 4.36 6.63 2.08
CA TYR A 27 3.00 6.14 1.87
C TYR A 27 2.59 4.99 2.80
N PHE A 28 3.40 4.70 3.83
CA PHE A 28 3.14 3.64 4.80
C PHE A 28 1.71 3.66 5.38
N SER A 29 1.20 4.85 5.71
CA SER A 29 -0.18 4.99 6.25
C SER A 29 -1.28 4.63 5.25
N LYS A 30 -1.01 4.73 3.94
CA LYS A 30 -1.94 4.30 2.88
C LYS A 30 -1.91 2.79 2.70
N LEU A 31 -0.74 2.19 2.88
CA LEU A 31 -0.55 0.75 2.85
C LEU A 31 -1.22 0.09 4.07
N PHE A 32 -1.08 0.69 5.26
CA PHE A 32 -1.54 0.16 6.54
C PHE A 32 -2.53 1.12 7.23
N PRO A 33 -3.74 1.31 6.68
CA PRO A 33 -4.69 2.29 7.21
C PRO A 33 -5.20 1.95 8.62
N TRP A 34 -5.07 0.70 9.04
CA TRP A 34 -5.50 0.27 10.38
C TRP A 34 -4.73 0.98 11.51
N TYR A 35 -3.50 1.44 11.29
CA TYR A 35 -2.79 2.26 12.27
C TYR A 35 -3.56 3.55 12.58
N ASN A 36 -4.09 4.22 11.55
CA ASN A 36 -4.87 5.43 11.76
C ASN A 36 -6.19 5.14 12.49
N ALA A 37 -6.81 3.99 12.22
CA ALA A 37 -8.02 3.56 12.92
C ALA A 37 -7.74 3.29 14.41
N VAL A 38 -6.60 2.64 14.73
CA VAL A 38 -6.19 2.40 16.12
C VAL A 38 -5.90 3.71 16.84
N TYR A 39 -5.21 4.67 16.22
CA TYR A 39 -5.01 6.00 16.84
C TYR A 39 -6.34 6.70 17.13
N GLY A 40 -7.25 6.71 16.15
CA GLY A 40 -8.57 7.33 16.32
C GLY A 40 -9.38 6.66 17.43
N ALA A 41 -9.39 5.33 17.48
CA ALA A 41 -10.09 4.59 18.52
C ALA A 41 -9.49 4.87 19.92
N THR A 42 -8.16 4.85 20.05
CA THR A 42 -7.48 5.15 21.33
C THR A 42 -7.79 6.54 21.82
N ALA A 43 -7.71 7.55 20.94
CA ALA A 43 -8.05 8.93 21.26
C ALA A 43 -9.53 9.07 21.66
N GLY A 44 -10.44 8.46 20.87
CA GLY A 44 -11.88 8.51 21.13
C GLY A 44 -12.25 7.91 22.48
N VAL A 45 -11.72 6.74 22.80
CA VAL A 45 -11.95 6.08 24.08
C VAL A 45 -11.43 6.94 25.24
N ALA A 46 -10.21 7.46 25.15
CA ALA A 46 -9.65 8.31 26.19
C ALA A 46 -10.49 9.57 26.44
N ILE A 47 -10.96 10.22 25.37
CA ILE A 47 -11.81 11.41 25.48
C ILE A 47 -13.17 11.07 26.12
N ILE A 48 -13.81 9.99 25.67
CA ILE A 48 -15.13 9.58 26.22
C ILE A 48 -15.03 9.34 27.72
N PHE A 49 -14.05 8.56 28.17
CA PHE A 49 -13.88 8.29 29.59
C PHE A 49 -13.51 9.55 30.38
N ALA A 50 -12.63 10.41 29.86
CA ALA A 50 -12.29 11.65 30.50
C ALA A 50 -13.52 12.56 30.71
N VAL A 51 -14.41 12.65 29.72
CA VAL A 51 -15.67 13.42 29.81
C VAL A 51 -16.59 12.81 30.89
N ILE A 52 -16.75 11.48 30.91
CA ILE A 52 -17.56 10.79 31.92
C ILE A 52 -17.06 11.11 33.33
N PHE A 53 -15.76 11.00 33.59
CA PHE A 53 -15.20 11.30 34.91
C PHE A 53 -15.26 12.79 35.25
N TRP A 54 -15.10 13.67 34.27
CA TRP A 54 -15.26 15.11 34.47
C TRP A 54 -16.68 15.46 34.93
N ILE A 55 -17.71 14.91 34.30
CA ILE A 55 -19.13 15.18 34.65
C ILE A 55 -19.47 14.63 36.05
N ASN A 56 -18.76 13.60 36.51
CA ASN A 56 -18.95 13.03 37.86
C ASN A 56 -18.01 13.65 38.91
N ASP A 57 -17.50 14.85 38.68
CA ASP A 57 -16.59 15.60 39.58
C ASP A 57 -15.27 14.87 39.93
N MET A 58 -14.90 13.84 39.14
CA MET A 58 -13.65 13.09 39.30
C MET A 58 -12.54 13.66 38.44
N ILE A 59 -12.24 14.95 38.58
CA ILE A 59 -11.31 15.70 37.72
C ILE A 59 -9.92 15.09 37.67
N GLY A 60 -9.41 14.61 38.81
CA GLY A 60 -8.10 13.94 38.88
C GLY A 60 -8.01 12.73 37.94
N LEU A 61 -9.02 11.85 37.99
CA LEU A 61 -9.09 10.66 37.10
C LEU A 61 -9.26 11.06 35.64
N ALA A 62 -10.02 12.11 35.32
CA ALA A 62 -10.15 12.61 33.97
C ALA A 62 -8.78 13.02 33.39
N ILE A 63 -7.96 13.73 34.16
CA ILE A 63 -6.62 14.17 33.78
C ILE A 63 -5.69 12.96 33.56
N GLU A 64 -5.73 11.98 34.49
CA GLU A 64 -4.92 10.76 34.37
C GLU A 64 -5.26 9.94 33.11
N ILE A 65 -6.55 9.83 32.78
CA ILE A 65 -7.00 9.11 31.57
C ILE A 65 -6.56 9.84 30.30
N LEU A 66 -6.67 11.17 30.24
CA LEU A 66 -6.16 11.94 29.11
C LEU A 66 -4.65 11.80 28.97
N GLY A 67 -3.92 11.90 30.07
CA GLY A 67 -2.47 11.69 30.10
C GLY A 67 -2.07 10.29 29.61
N GLY A 68 -2.75 9.25 30.09
CA GLY A 68 -2.57 7.87 29.66
C GLY A 68 -2.91 7.67 28.18
N GLY A 69 -3.97 8.29 27.69
CA GLY A 69 -4.35 8.27 26.28
C GLY A 69 -3.28 8.90 25.37
N ILE A 70 -2.76 10.05 25.76
CA ILE A 70 -1.66 10.72 25.04
C ILE A 70 -0.41 9.83 25.03
N LEU A 71 -0.04 9.27 26.18
CA LEU A 71 1.12 8.38 26.28
C LEU A 71 0.96 7.16 25.36
N MET A 72 -0.23 6.56 25.32
CA MET A 72 -0.52 5.42 24.44
C MET A 72 -0.37 5.80 22.97
N ILE A 73 -0.85 6.98 22.55
CA ILE A 73 -0.70 7.46 21.17
C ILE A 73 0.79 7.65 20.82
N VAL A 74 1.59 8.18 21.74
CA VAL A 74 3.04 8.32 21.55
C VAL A 74 3.70 6.95 21.39
N VAL A 75 3.35 5.97 22.23
CA VAL A 75 3.87 4.59 22.14
C VAL A 75 3.51 3.97 20.79
N LEU A 76 2.25 4.10 20.37
CA LEU A 76 1.79 3.60 19.06
C LEU A 76 2.52 4.28 17.89
N TYR A 77 2.81 5.57 17.99
CA TYR A 77 3.56 6.29 16.96
C TYR A 77 5.01 5.78 16.86
N ILE A 78 5.67 5.56 17.99
CA ILE A 78 7.03 4.98 18.03
C ILE A 78 7.01 3.56 17.47
N ALA A 79 6.02 2.74 17.87
CA ALA A 79 5.86 1.40 17.34
C ALA A 79 5.67 1.39 15.83
N LYS A 80 4.82 2.29 15.29
CA LYS A 80 4.65 2.46 13.85
C LYS A 80 5.96 2.77 13.13
N LYS A 81 6.73 3.75 13.64
CA LYS A 81 8.05 4.09 13.07
C LYS A 81 9.01 2.90 13.09
N LYS A 82 9.04 2.16 14.21
CA LYS A 82 9.89 0.96 14.33
C LYS A 82 9.48 -0.13 13.32
N VAL A 83 8.18 -0.39 13.17
CA VAL A 83 7.68 -1.38 12.20
C VAL A 83 8.02 -0.94 10.77
N CYS A 84 7.82 0.33 10.42
CA CYS A 84 8.18 0.86 9.10
C CYS A 84 9.66 0.65 8.83
N LYS A 85 10.53 1.06 9.74
CA LYS A 85 11.99 0.90 9.64
C LYS A 85 12.39 -0.56 9.46
N LEU A 86 11.88 -1.46 10.32
CA LEU A 86 12.20 -2.90 10.24
C LEU A 86 11.73 -3.53 8.92
N THR A 87 10.55 -3.13 8.42
CA THR A 87 10.05 -3.62 7.13
C THR A 87 10.94 -3.14 5.99
N THR A 88 11.33 -1.86 6.02
CA THR A 88 12.25 -1.27 5.04
C THR A 88 13.61 -1.96 5.06
N GLU A 89 14.19 -2.21 6.24
CA GLU A 89 15.47 -2.91 6.38
C GLU A 89 15.38 -4.34 5.82
N ARG A 90 14.32 -5.08 6.15
CA ARG A 90 14.12 -6.43 5.60
C ARG A 90 13.98 -6.43 4.08
N LEU A 91 13.24 -5.47 3.52
CA LEU A 91 13.13 -5.33 2.06
C LEU A 91 14.49 -5.00 1.43
N LYS A 92 15.31 -4.15 2.08
CA LYS A 92 16.68 -3.87 1.65
C LYS A 92 17.53 -5.14 1.64
N ASP A 93 17.52 -5.89 2.73
CA ASP A 93 18.32 -7.11 2.87
C ASP A 93 17.91 -8.16 1.83
N THR A 94 16.60 -8.36 1.62
CA THR A 94 16.07 -9.30 0.63
C THR A 94 16.48 -8.93 -0.79
N ASN A 95 16.62 -7.64 -1.11
CA ASN A 95 16.97 -7.17 -2.46
C ASN A 95 18.45 -6.77 -2.60
N GLY A 96 19.30 -7.10 -1.63
CA GLY A 96 20.73 -6.73 -1.63
C GLY A 96 20.97 -5.21 -1.66
N GLY A 97 20.07 -4.43 -1.06
CA GLY A 97 20.16 -2.97 -0.97
C GLY A 97 19.77 -2.21 -2.25
N ARG A 98 19.37 -2.92 -3.32
CA ARG A 98 18.99 -2.30 -4.60
C ARG A 98 17.55 -1.82 -4.58
N GLU A 99 17.26 -0.77 -5.35
CA GLU A 99 15.88 -0.40 -5.66
C GLU A 99 15.19 -1.52 -6.45
N ILE A 100 13.91 -1.72 -6.17
CA ILE A 100 13.09 -2.67 -6.92
C ILE A 100 12.52 -1.90 -8.10
N THR A 101 12.99 -2.27 -9.28
CA THR A 101 12.45 -1.79 -10.55
C THR A 101 11.85 -2.96 -11.32
N GLY A 102 11.12 -2.65 -12.37
CA GLY A 102 10.48 -3.67 -13.20
C GLY A 102 9.37 -3.09 -14.05
N SER A 103 8.49 -3.95 -14.50
CA SER A 103 7.37 -3.56 -15.35
C SER A 103 6.07 -4.24 -14.93
N CYS A 104 4.96 -3.59 -15.20
CA CYS A 104 3.65 -4.19 -15.20
C CYS A 104 3.02 -4.07 -16.59
N ILE A 105 2.46 -5.18 -17.08
CA ILE A 105 1.86 -5.26 -18.41
C ILE A 105 0.38 -5.61 -18.22
N PHE A 106 -0.49 -4.75 -18.73
CA PHE A 106 -1.92 -4.99 -18.74
C PHE A 106 -2.28 -5.85 -19.95
N THR A 107 -2.72 -7.08 -19.68
CA THR A 107 -3.24 -7.99 -20.71
C THR A 107 -4.77 -7.97 -20.70
N LYS A 108 -5.42 -8.84 -21.48
CA LYS A 108 -6.86 -8.96 -21.50
C LYS A 108 -7.44 -9.43 -20.16
N ASP A 109 -6.83 -10.43 -19.54
CA ASP A 109 -7.43 -11.17 -18.41
C ASP A 109 -6.70 -10.98 -17.08
N TYR A 110 -5.44 -10.54 -17.10
CA TYR A 110 -4.60 -10.39 -15.93
C TYR A 110 -3.52 -9.32 -16.11
N LEU A 111 -2.97 -8.86 -15.01
CA LEU A 111 -1.80 -8.01 -14.96
C LEU A 111 -0.57 -8.91 -14.81
N ILE A 112 0.40 -8.78 -15.72
CA ILE A 112 1.73 -9.37 -15.57
C ILE A 112 2.57 -8.40 -14.78
N TYR A 113 3.12 -8.85 -13.68
CA TYR A 113 4.06 -8.12 -12.86
C TYR A 113 5.41 -8.80 -12.92
N GLN A 114 6.44 -8.07 -13.31
CA GLN A 114 7.80 -8.56 -13.41
C GLN A 114 8.75 -7.57 -12.75
N ARG A 115 9.46 -8.02 -11.73
CA ARG A 115 10.61 -7.31 -11.20
C ARG A 115 11.86 -7.68 -11.99
N ASP A 116 12.82 -6.76 -12.00
CA ASP A 116 14.15 -7.07 -12.51
C ASP A 116 14.70 -8.25 -11.72
N PHE A 117 15.17 -9.29 -12.45
CA PHE A 117 15.73 -10.54 -11.90
C PHE A 117 14.75 -11.55 -11.26
N GLU A 118 13.44 -11.32 -11.28
CA GLU A 118 12.43 -12.28 -10.82
C GLU A 118 11.60 -12.86 -11.97
N HIS A 119 10.95 -14.00 -11.70
CA HIS A 119 9.98 -14.59 -12.63
C HIS A 119 8.71 -13.71 -12.73
N GLU A 120 8.12 -13.72 -13.91
CA GLU A 120 6.83 -13.07 -14.14
C GLU A 120 5.76 -13.63 -13.21
N LYS A 121 4.97 -12.73 -12.60
CA LYS A 121 3.82 -13.09 -11.79
C LYS A 121 2.54 -12.59 -12.46
N LYS A 122 1.58 -13.47 -12.65
CA LYS A 122 0.25 -13.14 -13.19
C LYS A 122 -0.69 -12.85 -12.04
N ILE A 123 -1.29 -11.67 -12.05
CA ILE A 123 -2.19 -11.20 -10.99
C ILE A 123 -3.56 -10.95 -11.62
N SER A 124 -4.59 -11.64 -11.15
CA SER A 124 -5.96 -11.39 -11.59
C SER A 124 -6.40 -9.96 -11.20
N TYR A 125 -7.13 -9.29 -12.07
CA TYR A 125 -7.68 -7.96 -11.81
C TYR A 125 -8.62 -7.93 -10.60
N ASP A 126 -9.32 -9.02 -10.32
CA ASP A 126 -10.20 -9.17 -9.15
C ASP A 126 -9.44 -9.18 -7.81
N SER A 127 -8.13 -9.40 -7.85
CA SER A 127 -7.29 -9.37 -6.65
C SER A 127 -7.08 -7.94 -6.12
N PHE A 128 -7.26 -6.92 -6.95
CA PHE A 128 -7.06 -5.55 -6.55
C PHE A 128 -8.28 -5.00 -5.82
N GLN A 129 -8.03 -4.29 -4.71
CA GLN A 129 -9.06 -3.74 -3.84
C GLN A 129 -9.11 -2.23 -3.84
N LYS A 130 -7.96 -1.57 -3.87
CA LYS A 130 -7.85 -0.11 -3.81
C LYS A 130 -6.83 0.41 -4.79
N PHE A 131 -7.16 1.56 -5.34
CA PHE A 131 -6.30 2.38 -6.17
C PHE A 131 -6.09 3.75 -5.51
N TYR A 132 -4.85 4.21 -5.48
CA TYR A 132 -4.51 5.54 -4.99
C TYR A 132 -3.74 6.28 -6.08
N ASP A 133 -4.23 7.45 -6.43
CA ASP A 133 -3.51 8.42 -7.27
C ASP A 133 -2.70 9.32 -6.34
N LEU A 134 -1.40 9.07 -6.24
CA LEU A 134 -0.49 9.79 -5.37
C LEU A 134 0.35 10.78 -6.20
N LYS A 135 1.14 11.61 -5.54
CA LYS A 135 1.89 12.67 -6.23
C LYS A 135 2.87 12.09 -7.24
N GLU A 136 3.70 11.13 -6.83
CA GLU A 136 4.82 10.58 -7.59
C GLU A 136 4.50 9.21 -8.21
N VAL A 137 3.53 8.49 -7.64
CA VAL A 137 3.22 7.11 -8.02
C VAL A 137 1.72 6.85 -8.05
N TYR A 138 1.32 5.89 -8.86
CA TYR A 138 0.05 5.19 -8.69
C TYR A 138 0.28 3.97 -7.81
N LEU A 139 -0.59 3.77 -6.82
CA LEU A 139 -0.53 2.63 -5.92
C LEU A 139 -1.74 1.73 -6.12
N LEU A 140 -1.50 0.50 -6.55
CA LEU A 140 -2.48 -0.58 -6.58
C LEU A 140 -2.29 -1.45 -5.34
N ARG A 141 -3.36 -1.66 -4.56
CA ARG A 141 -3.36 -2.53 -3.38
C ARG A 141 -4.25 -3.74 -3.60
N THR A 142 -3.72 -4.93 -3.33
CA THR A 142 -4.44 -6.19 -3.46
C THR A 142 -5.21 -6.57 -2.19
N LYS A 143 -6.16 -7.50 -2.31
CA LYS A 143 -6.93 -8.05 -1.18
C LYS A 143 -6.07 -8.87 -0.21
N LEU A 144 -4.99 -9.44 -0.69
CA LEU A 144 -4.12 -10.36 0.06
C LEU A 144 -3.38 -9.68 1.23
N TYR A 145 -3.36 -8.35 1.27
CA TYR A 145 -2.61 -7.59 2.27
C TYR A 145 -3.33 -7.40 3.62
N MET A 146 -4.40 -8.13 3.89
CA MET A 146 -5.22 -7.94 5.10
C MET A 146 -4.69 -8.65 6.37
N SER A 147 -3.64 -9.48 6.27
CA SER A 147 -3.14 -10.25 7.42
C SER A 147 -1.63 -10.10 7.60
N ILE A 148 -1.23 -9.44 8.69
CA ILE A 148 0.18 -9.25 9.08
C ILE A 148 0.90 -10.60 9.32
N SER A 149 0.20 -11.61 9.86
CA SER A 149 0.78 -12.93 10.11
C SER A 149 1.08 -13.71 8.84
N LYS A 150 0.35 -13.46 7.75
CA LYS A 150 0.62 -14.02 6.42
C LYS A 150 1.57 -13.16 5.57
N ALA A 151 1.81 -11.91 5.95
CA ALA A 151 2.75 -11.04 5.24
C ALA A 151 4.21 -11.55 5.34
N GLN A 152 4.54 -12.33 6.36
CA GLN A 152 5.88 -12.92 6.51
C GLN A 152 6.12 -14.10 5.54
N GLU A 153 5.09 -14.92 5.27
CA GLU A 153 5.16 -15.98 4.24
C GLU A 153 4.95 -15.44 2.82
N GLN A 154 4.35 -14.26 2.71
CA GLN A 154 3.95 -13.64 1.44
C GLN A 154 4.75 -12.36 1.11
N ALA A 155 5.93 -12.18 1.68
CA ALA A 155 6.85 -11.10 1.26
C ALA A 155 7.15 -11.17 -0.25
N ASP A 156 7.00 -12.37 -0.84
CA ASP A 156 7.06 -12.59 -2.29
C ASP A 156 5.75 -12.30 -3.02
N HIS A 157 4.63 -12.17 -2.33
CA HIS A 157 3.34 -11.82 -2.90
C HIS A 157 3.02 -10.37 -2.55
N LEU A 158 3.40 -9.48 -3.46
CA LEU A 158 3.17 -8.05 -3.33
C LEU A 158 1.71 -7.74 -3.03
N GLY A 159 1.44 -7.33 -1.81
CA GLY A 159 0.14 -6.77 -1.44
C GLY A 159 -0.12 -5.40 -2.07
N PHE A 160 0.87 -4.85 -2.77
CA PHE A 160 0.81 -3.54 -3.40
C PHE A 160 1.80 -3.43 -4.55
N ILE A 161 1.46 -2.60 -5.54
CA ILE A 161 2.31 -2.27 -6.69
C ILE A 161 2.39 -0.75 -6.78
N PHE A 162 3.62 -0.22 -6.79
CA PHE A 162 3.88 1.18 -7.09
C PHE A 162 4.25 1.33 -8.55
N ILE A 163 3.48 2.13 -9.28
CA ILE A 163 3.70 2.41 -10.69
C ILE A 163 4.22 3.84 -10.79
N ASP A 164 5.32 3.99 -11.49
CA ASP A 164 6.04 5.24 -11.66
C ASP A 164 5.20 6.23 -12.46
N LYS A 165 4.62 7.21 -11.76
CA LYS A 165 3.80 8.26 -12.37
C LYS A 165 4.64 9.45 -12.83
N GLU A 166 5.76 9.69 -12.16
CA GLU A 166 6.57 10.89 -12.38
C GLU A 166 7.17 10.90 -13.78
N HIS A 167 7.60 9.73 -14.26
CA HIS A 167 8.19 9.57 -15.59
C HIS A 167 7.18 9.28 -16.71
N MET A 168 5.88 9.21 -16.40
CA MET A 168 4.83 9.07 -17.41
C MET A 168 4.51 10.39 -18.11
N THR A 169 4.34 10.33 -19.41
CA THR A 169 3.74 11.42 -20.19
C THR A 169 2.26 11.61 -19.82
N HIS A 170 1.67 12.71 -20.23
CA HIS A 170 0.23 12.94 -19.99
C HIS A 170 -0.63 11.85 -20.68
N GLU A 171 -0.28 11.47 -21.90
CA GLU A 171 -0.98 10.44 -22.66
C GLU A 171 -0.91 9.07 -21.98
N GLU A 172 0.27 8.66 -21.51
CA GLU A 172 0.44 7.40 -20.77
C GLU A 172 -0.38 7.37 -19.49
N ARG A 173 -0.50 8.50 -18.77
CA ARG A 173 -1.37 8.60 -17.58
C ARG A 173 -2.83 8.41 -17.90
N GLU A 174 -3.32 9.02 -18.97
CA GLU A 174 -4.72 8.86 -19.42
C GLU A 174 -5.00 7.42 -19.85
N ILE A 175 -4.10 6.79 -20.61
CA ILE A 175 -4.19 5.38 -21.00
C ILE A 175 -4.22 4.50 -19.74
N PHE A 176 -3.32 4.73 -18.79
CA PHE A 176 -3.27 3.97 -17.56
C PHE A 176 -4.58 4.09 -16.76
N LEU A 177 -5.10 5.30 -16.59
CA LEU A 177 -6.35 5.52 -15.87
C LEU A 177 -7.56 4.91 -16.58
N ALA A 178 -7.57 4.92 -17.92
CA ALA A 178 -8.59 4.25 -18.71
C ALA A 178 -8.55 2.73 -18.50
N LEU A 179 -7.35 2.12 -18.51
CA LEU A 179 -7.17 0.70 -18.24
C LEU A 179 -7.61 0.31 -16.83
N ILE A 180 -7.31 1.13 -15.80
CA ILE A 180 -7.80 0.88 -14.44
C ILE A 180 -9.32 0.86 -14.39
N ARG A 181 -10.00 1.81 -15.05
CA ARG A 181 -11.47 1.87 -15.08
C ARG A 181 -12.09 0.70 -15.83
N GLU A 182 -11.47 0.29 -16.93
CA GLU A 182 -11.94 -0.81 -17.78
C GLU A 182 -11.72 -2.18 -17.13
N LYS A 183 -10.48 -2.45 -16.68
CA LYS A 183 -10.06 -3.79 -16.21
C LYS A 183 -10.39 -4.04 -14.74
N MET A 184 -10.56 -2.98 -13.95
CA MET A 184 -10.77 -3.06 -12.50
C MET A 184 -11.97 -2.21 -12.05
N PRO A 185 -13.18 -2.38 -12.61
CA PRO A 185 -14.34 -1.54 -12.28
C PRO A 185 -14.75 -1.63 -10.81
N GLN A 186 -14.39 -2.74 -10.13
CA GLN A 186 -14.65 -2.97 -8.70
C GLN A 186 -13.70 -2.22 -7.78
N ILE A 187 -12.61 -1.63 -8.31
CA ILE A 187 -11.57 -1.02 -7.48
C ILE A 187 -12.08 0.27 -6.82
N ARG A 188 -11.86 0.40 -5.52
CA ARG A 188 -12.24 1.60 -4.78
C ARG A 188 -11.14 2.64 -4.88
N ASN A 189 -11.53 3.89 -5.18
CA ASN A 189 -10.60 5.01 -5.09
C ASN A 189 -10.24 5.26 -3.62
N GLY A 190 -8.97 5.11 -3.28
CA GLY A 190 -8.47 5.27 -1.92
C GLY A 190 -8.18 6.71 -1.50
N ASN A 191 -8.35 7.68 -2.42
CA ASN A 191 -8.13 9.11 -2.14
C ASN A 191 -9.36 9.79 -1.53
N ARG A 192 -10.49 9.07 -1.41
CA ARG A 192 -11.72 9.54 -0.76
C ARG A 192 -11.80 9.06 0.67
#